data_eb8e3f29f5cf4d9c300b55fb6ab7db8c
#
_entry.id   eb8e3f29f5cf4d9c300b55fb6ab7db8c
#
_cell.length_a   1.000
_cell.length_b   1.000
_cell.length_c   1.000
_cell.angle_alpha   90.00
_cell.angle_beta   90.00
_cell.angle_gamma   90.00
#
_symmetry.space_group_name_H-M   'P 1'
#
loop_
_entity.id
_entity.type
_entity.pdbx_description
1 polymer ?
#
loop_
_entity_poly.entity_id
_entity_poly.type
_entity_poly.pdbx_seq_one_letter_code
_entity_poly.pdbx_strand_id
1 'polypeptide(L)'
;MVAKKISSGKSWIDTLLDGGYDRGKLYLVGGSGVCWQEDFLRQSAVDICMDSKGLLFSLEMSAESFCYRMIHNKVPHLLYIDDTPGVSVDYIVENAKRQIIDRSIDVVFIDMMNLIREECDSWKLHKQQLISKLSALAEELNIVVIGSLRVNRNLRIDGYRNMTDLKDLIYIESSPRDRTRLKVEYYVNMTLFSEALIKIEFKANYDSIESDMVFMHDASGPDYVYPRGCKKPNKQ
;
A
#
# COMPACT_ATOMS: atom_id res chain seq x y z
N MET A 1 -9.80 -21.79 -13.37
CA MET A 1 -9.31 -20.51 -13.92
C MET A 1 -8.52 -19.83 -12.80
N VAL A 2 -7.26 -19.49 -13.04
CA VAL A 2 -6.48 -18.69 -12.09
C VAL A 2 -7.09 -17.28 -12.08
N ALA A 3 -7.49 -16.78 -10.91
CA ALA A 3 -8.04 -15.44 -10.79
C ALA A 3 -7.01 -14.43 -11.33
N LYS A 4 -7.46 -13.53 -12.21
CA LYS A 4 -6.58 -12.52 -12.81
C LYS A 4 -6.10 -11.57 -11.71
N LYS A 5 -4.78 -11.54 -11.46
CA LYS A 5 -4.16 -10.57 -10.56
C LYS A 5 -4.28 -9.14 -11.09
N ILE A 6 -4.21 -8.15 -10.21
CA ILE A 6 -4.16 -6.74 -10.57
C ILE A 6 -2.69 -6.32 -10.59
N SER A 7 -2.23 -5.82 -11.74
CA SER A 7 -0.89 -5.27 -11.88
C SER A 7 -0.76 -4.00 -11.02
N SER A 8 0.39 -3.84 -10.40
CA SER A 8 0.76 -2.64 -9.66
C SER A 8 1.11 -1.44 -10.57
N GLY A 9 1.21 -1.65 -11.89
CA GLY A 9 1.75 -0.69 -12.83
C GLY A 9 3.29 -0.60 -12.80
N LYS A 10 3.95 -1.36 -11.92
CA LYS A 10 5.42 -1.41 -11.80
C LYS A 10 5.92 -2.85 -11.79
N SER A 11 6.76 -3.20 -12.75
CA SER A 11 7.28 -4.57 -12.92
C SER A 11 7.97 -5.12 -11.68
N TRP A 12 8.71 -4.30 -10.94
CA TRP A 12 9.40 -4.73 -9.73
C TRP A 12 8.43 -5.06 -8.58
N ILE A 13 7.30 -4.32 -8.44
CA ILE A 13 6.26 -4.64 -7.45
C ILE A 13 5.54 -5.92 -7.87
N ASP A 14 5.19 -6.04 -9.14
CA ASP A 14 4.55 -7.26 -9.65
C ASP A 14 5.44 -8.49 -9.42
N THR A 15 6.76 -8.35 -9.63
CA THR A 15 7.71 -9.43 -9.33
C THR A 15 7.78 -9.71 -7.81
N LEU A 16 7.79 -8.67 -6.97
CA LEU A 16 7.78 -8.79 -5.51
C LEU A 16 6.54 -9.58 -5.03
N LEU A 17 5.39 -9.37 -5.68
CA LEU A 17 4.10 -9.98 -5.35
C LEU A 17 3.80 -11.25 -6.19
N ASP A 18 4.80 -11.81 -6.87
CA ASP A 18 4.64 -12.98 -7.74
C ASP A 18 3.56 -12.79 -8.84
N GLY A 19 3.60 -11.66 -9.50
CA GLY A 19 2.73 -11.32 -10.64
C GLY A 19 1.64 -10.28 -10.36
N GLY A 20 1.70 -9.57 -9.23
CA GLY A 20 0.76 -8.51 -8.85
C GLY A 20 -0.16 -8.88 -7.70
N TYR A 21 -1.13 -8.02 -7.43
CA TYR A 21 -2.07 -8.15 -6.32
C TYR A 21 -3.15 -9.21 -6.59
N ASP A 22 -3.30 -10.18 -5.70
CA ASP A 22 -4.39 -11.16 -5.74
C ASP A 22 -5.71 -10.50 -5.34
N ARG A 23 -6.78 -10.75 -6.10
CA ARG A 23 -8.13 -10.36 -5.70
C ARG A 23 -8.59 -11.12 -4.46
N GLY A 24 -9.45 -10.52 -3.69
CA GLY A 24 -9.95 -11.08 -2.43
C GLY A 24 -8.99 -10.93 -1.26
N LYS A 25 -7.95 -10.10 -1.37
CA LYS A 25 -6.95 -9.92 -0.32
C LYS A 25 -6.84 -8.49 0.18
N LEU A 26 -6.52 -8.37 1.47
CA LEU A 26 -6.05 -7.15 2.13
C LEU A 26 -4.52 -7.17 2.17
N TYR A 27 -3.90 -6.19 1.53
CA TYR A 27 -2.47 -5.91 1.63
C TYR A 27 -2.23 -4.74 2.56
N LEU A 28 -1.31 -4.91 3.51
CA LEU A 28 -0.91 -3.85 4.41
C LEU A 28 0.45 -3.31 3.98
N VAL A 29 0.55 -1.99 3.86
CA VAL A 29 1.82 -1.31 3.56
C VAL A 29 2.31 -0.67 4.85
N GLY A 30 3.36 -1.24 5.42
CA GLY A 30 3.94 -0.80 6.69
C GLY A 30 5.32 -0.19 6.53
N GLY A 31 5.67 0.75 7.40
CA GLY A 31 7.01 1.33 7.46
C GLY A 31 7.32 1.87 8.84
N SER A 32 8.62 1.94 9.18
CA SER A 32 9.09 2.53 10.43
C SER A 32 9.76 3.87 10.16
N GLY A 33 9.31 4.92 10.80
CA GLY A 33 9.97 6.23 10.85
C GLY A 33 9.40 7.27 9.91
N VAL A 34 9.94 7.43 8.71
CA VAL A 34 9.49 8.44 7.74
C VAL A 34 8.32 7.90 6.91
N CYS A 35 7.47 8.76 6.37
CA CYS A 35 6.18 8.46 5.70
C CYS A 35 6.29 7.66 4.37
N TRP A 36 7.29 6.76 4.21
CA TRP A 36 7.49 6.01 2.97
C TRP A 36 6.30 5.13 2.57
N GLN A 37 5.62 4.53 3.55
CA GLN A 37 4.46 3.69 3.33
C GLN A 37 3.27 4.48 2.76
N GLU A 38 3.11 5.73 3.17
CA GLU A 38 2.05 6.62 2.69
C GLU A 38 2.33 7.03 1.25
N ASP A 39 3.56 7.48 0.96
CA ASP A 39 3.95 7.87 -0.40
C ASP A 39 3.95 6.68 -1.36
N PHE A 40 4.36 5.50 -0.88
CA PHE A 40 4.25 4.26 -1.64
C PHE A 40 2.79 3.91 -1.98
N LEU A 41 1.87 4.02 -1.01
CA LEU A 41 0.45 3.77 -1.23
C LEU A 41 -0.14 4.76 -2.23
N ARG A 42 0.16 6.06 -2.07
CA ARG A 42 -0.34 7.13 -2.96
C ARG A 42 0.13 6.93 -4.39
N GLN A 43 1.43 6.64 -4.57
CA GLN A 43 1.99 6.34 -5.89
C GLN A 43 1.37 5.08 -6.47
N SER A 44 1.19 4.02 -5.67
CA SER A 44 0.52 2.80 -6.11
C SER A 44 -0.93 3.04 -6.54
N ALA A 45 -1.66 3.93 -5.84
CA ALA A 45 -3.02 4.30 -6.24
C ALA A 45 -3.03 4.97 -7.63
N VAL A 46 -2.08 5.86 -7.90
CA VAL A 46 -1.95 6.48 -9.23
C VAL A 46 -1.59 5.44 -10.28
N ASP A 47 -0.54 4.64 -10.05
CA ASP A 47 -0.03 3.68 -11.04
C ASP A 47 -1.08 2.60 -11.39
N ILE A 48 -1.72 2.01 -10.38
CA ILE A 48 -2.75 0.97 -10.57
C ILE A 48 -3.97 1.54 -11.30
N CYS A 49 -4.37 2.78 -10.95
CA CYS A 49 -5.55 3.39 -11.53
C CYS A 49 -5.34 3.95 -12.95
N MET A 50 -4.18 3.76 -13.56
CA MET A 50 -4.04 3.96 -15.00
C MET A 50 -4.88 2.95 -15.81
N ASP A 51 -5.02 1.71 -15.31
CA ASP A 51 -5.68 0.60 -16.01
C ASP A 51 -6.82 -0.06 -15.22
N SER A 52 -6.93 0.22 -13.90
CA SER A 52 -7.93 -0.36 -13.00
C SER A 52 -8.69 0.73 -12.26
N LYS A 53 -9.97 0.48 -11.93
CA LYS A 53 -10.77 1.44 -11.17
C LYS A 53 -10.48 1.33 -9.68
N GLY A 54 -10.08 2.45 -9.06
CA GLY A 54 -9.74 2.53 -7.66
C GLY A 54 -10.59 3.52 -6.87
N LEU A 55 -10.77 3.22 -5.59
CA LEU A 55 -11.35 4.12 -4.59
C LEU A 55 -10.30 4.35 -3.49
N LEU A 56 -9.91 5.61 -3.30
CA LEU A 56 -9.00 6.02 -2.25
C LEU A 56 -9.76 6.71 -1.12
N PHE A 57 -9.67 6.17 0.08
CA PHE A 57 -10.00 6.88 1.30
C PHE A 57 -8.77 7.65 1.77
N SER A 58 -8.76 8.96 1.55
CA SER A 58 -7.66 9.87 1.90
C SER A 58 -7.93 10.50 3.26
N LEU A 59 -7.52 9.80 4.34
CA LEU A 59 -7.85 10.22 5.71
C LEU A 59 -6.87 11.26 6.28
N GLU A 60 -5.73 11.45 5.64
CA GLU A 60 -4.69 12.37 6.08
C GLU A 60 -4.75 13.73 5.35
N MET A 61 -5.17 13.74 4.08
CA MET A 61 -5.20 14.95 3.28
C MET A 61 -6.47 15.04 2.44
N SER A 62 -6.85 16.29 2.08
CA SER A 62 -7.97 16.50 1.16
C SER A 62 -7.68 15.99 -0.25
N ALA A 63 -8.73 15.68 -1.01
CA ALA A 63 -8.64 15.28 -2.41
C ALA A 63 -7.90 16.33 -3.25
N GLU A 64 -8.12 17.61 -2.97
CA GLU A 64 -7.41 18.71 -3.62
C GLU A 64 -5.90 18.65 -3.35
N SER A 65 -5.50 18.47 -2.09
CA SER A 65 -4.10 18.35 -1.69
C SER A 65 -3.45 17.10 -2.30
N PHE A 66 -4.18 15.99 -2.36
CA PHE A 66 -3.72 14.77 -3.04
C PHE A 66 -3.46 15.04 -4.52
N CYS A 67 -4.45 15.61 -5.22
CA CYS A 67 -4.32 15.94 -6.64
C CYS A 67 -3.16 16.90 -6.90
N TYR A 68 -2.99 17.91 -6.05
CA TYR A 68 -1.87 18.86 -6.17
C TYR A 68 -0.51 18.16 -6.01
N ARG A 69 -0.35 17.29 -5.01
CA ARG A 69 0.89 16.51 -4.80
C ARG A 69 1.18 15.56 -5.95
N MET A 70 0.15 14.97 -6.54
CA MET A 70 0.29 13.97 -7.61
C MET A 70 0.18 14.56 -9.01
N ILE A 71 0.16 15.89 -9.16
CA ILE A 71 -0.12 16.59 -10.44
C ILE A 71 0.85 16.21 -11.55
N HIS A 72 2.12 15.95 -11.21
CA HIS A 72 3.12 15.52 -12.18
C HIS A 72 2.91 14.10 -12.69
N ASN A 73 2.20 13.27 -11.92
CA ASN A 73 1.88 11.90 -12.29
C ASN A 73 0.53 11.78 -13.02
N LYS A 74 -0.15 12.91 -13.30
CA LYS A 74 -1.49 12.95 -13.92
C LYS A 74 -2.45 12.03 -13.20
N VAL A 75 -3.11 12.54 -12.14
CA VAL A 75 -4.10 11.75 -11.40
C VAL A 75 -5.06 11.06 -12.39
N PRO A 76 -5.13 9.73 -12.39
CA PRO A 76 -5.90 9.01 -13.38
C PRO A 76 -7.40 9.22 -13.17
N HIS A 77 -8.15 9.31 -14.27
CA HIS A 77 -9.61 9.48 -14.24
C HIS A 77 -10.36 8.26 -13.66
N LEU A 78 -9.67 7.13 -13.49
CA LEU A 78 -10.19 5.91 -12.88
C LEU A 78 -10.00 5.89 -11.35
N LEU A 79 -9.36 6.90 -10.74
CA LEU A 79 -9.19 7.03 -9.30
C LEU A 79 -10.29 7.94 -8.74
N TYR A 80 -11.13 7.37 -7.89
CA TYR A 80 -12.13 8.09 -7.10
C TYR A 80 -11.58 8.33 -5.70
N ILE A 81 -11.81 9.52 -5.14
CA ILE A 81 -11.26 9.91 -3.83
C ILE A 81 -12.40 10.26 -2.89
N ASP A 82 -12.37 9.68 -1.69
CA ASP A 82 -13.19 10.05 -0.54
C ASP A 82 -12.26 10.59 0.54
N ASP A 83 -12.36 11.88 0.83
CA ASP A 83 -11.54 12.58 1.83
C ASP A 83 -12.34 12.98 3.07
N THR A 84 -13.44 12.28 3.34
CA THR A 84 -14.26 12.48 4.53
C THR A 84 -13.43 12.21 5.79
N PRO A 85 -13.26 13.21 6.68
CA PRO A 85 -12.38 13.04 7.85
C PRO A 85 -13.08 12.27 8.99
N GLY A 86 -12.27 11.60 9.83
CA GLY A 86 -12.74 11.00 11.08
C GLY A 86 -13.76 9.86 10.89
N VAL A 87 -13.69 9.15 9.78
CA VAL A 87 -14.58 8.04 9.47
C VAL A 87 -14.28 6.80 10.28
N SER A 88 -15.30 5.98 10.51
CA SER A 88 -15.17 4.65 11.09
C SER A 88 -14.88 3.59 10.03
N VAL A 89 -14.48 2.38 10.44
CA VAL A 89 -14.31 1.26 9.52
C VAL A 89 -15.62 0.86 8.87
N ASP A 90 -16.74 0.99 9.56
CA ASP A 90 -18.06 0.67 9.01
C ASP A 90 -18.46 1.64 7.90
N TYR A 91 -18.17 2.95 8.07
CA TYR A 91 -18.34 3.91 6.96
C TYR A 91 -17.53 3.52 5.73
N ILE A 92 -16.25 3.15 5.92
CA ILE A 92 -15.37 2.72 4.81
C ILE A 92 -15.97 1.52 4.08
N VAL A 93 -16.40 0.49 4.83
CA VAL A 93 -16.97 -0.74 4.28
C VAL A 93 -18.28 -0.45 3.51
N GLU A 94 -19.19 0.33 4.10
CA GLU A 94 -20.47 0.67 3.48
C GLU A 94 -20.28 1.52 2.22
N ASN A 95 -19.43 2.54 2.28
CA ASN A 95 -19.15 3.40 1.12
C ASN A 95 -18.44 2.60 0.01
N ALA A 96 -17.45 1.77 0.35
CA ALA A 96 -16.79 0.90 -0.62
C ALA A 96 -17.79 -0.04 -1.31
N LYS A 97 -18.65 -0.72 -0.57
CA LYS A 97 -19.70 -1.60 -1.13
C LYS A 97 -20.58 -0.86 -2.13
N ARG A 98 -21.04 0.34 -1.79
CA ARG A 98 -21.85 1.18 -2.69
C ARG A 98 -21.08 1.56 -3.96
N GLN A 99 -19.85 2.07 -3.82
CA GLN A 99 -19.03 2.51 -4.96
C GLN A 99 -18.63 1.34 -5.87
N ILE A 100 -18.40 0.14 -5.31
CA ILE A 100 -18.11 -1.06 -6.10
C ILE A 100 -19.31 -1.43 -6.99
N ILE A 101 -20.52 -1.37 -6.45
CA ILE A 101 -21.76 -1.65 -7.22
C ILE A 101 -21.94 -0.59 -8.30
N ASP A 102 -21.82 0.69 -7.96
CA ASP A 102 -22.13 1.80 -8.85
C ASP A 102 -21.07 2.00 -9.95
N ARG A 103 -19.81 1.74 -9.64
CA ARG A 103 -18.64 2.10 -10.48
C ARG A 103 -17.79 0.93 -10.91
N SER A 104 -18.03 -0.28 -10.39
CA SER A 104 -17.20 -1.47 -10.63
C SER A 104 -15.75 -1.26 -10.19
N ILE A 105 -15.56 -0.80 -8.94
CA ILE A 105 -14.22 -0.60 -8.35
C ILE A 105 -13.49 -1.95 -8.22
N ASP A 106 -12.24 -1.98 -8.62
CA ASP A 106 -11.36 -3.14 -8.55
C ASP A 106 -10.45 -3.13 -7.31
N VAL A 107 -10.04 -1.91 -6.88
CA VAL A 107 -9.09 -1.72 -5.78
C VAL A 107 -9.57 -0.63 -4.84
N VAL A 108 -9.48 -0.88 -3.54
CA VAL A 108 -9.72 0.10 -2.48
C VAL A 108 -8.40 0.41 -1.79
N PHE A 109 -8.06 1.70 -1.71
CA PHE A 109 -6.89 2.21 -0.99
C PHE A 109 -7.33 2.93 0.28
N ILE A 110 -6.56 2.80 1.37
CA ILE A 110 -6.84 3.48 2.64
C ILE A 110 -5.55 4.13 3.14
N ASP A 111 -5.51 5.45 3.05
CA ASP A 111 -4.39 6.30 3.48
C ASP A 111 -4.86 7.23 4.62
N MET A 112 -4.57 7.02 5.82
CA MET A 112 -3.75 6.11 6.63
C MET A 112 -4.67 5.36 7.61
N MET A 113 -4.58 4.04 7.71
CA MET A 113 -5.48 3.24 8.57
C MET A 113 -5.43 3.63 10.05
N ASN A 114 -4.33 4.21 10.51
CA ASN A 114 -4.20 4.70 11.88
C ASN A 114 -5.13 5.88 12.23
N LEU A 115 -5.70 6.56 11.22
CA LEU A 115 -6.62 7.69 11.40
C LEU A 115 -8.09 7.27 11.40
N ILE A 116 -8.39 6.00 11.18
CA ILE A 116 -9.75 5.48 11.27
C ILE A 116 -10.21 5.61 12.73
N ARG A 117 -11.40 6.23 12.89
CA ARG A 117 -11.95 6.49 14.22
C ARG A 117 -12.22 5.18 14.96
N GLU A 118 -11.79 5.15 16.23
CA GLU A 118 -12.06 4.04 17.15
C GLU A 118 -13.52 4.07 17.61
N GLU A 119 -14.14 2.88 17.60
CA GLU A 119 -15.55 2.70 18.02
C GLU A 119 -15.67 1.83 19.26
N CYS A 120 -14.56 1.44 19.88
CA CYS A 120 -14.54 0.63 21.08
C CYS A 120 -13.45 1.08 22.06
N ASP A 121 -13.68 0.81 23.35
CA ASP A 121 -12.79 1.23 24.45
C ASP A 121 -11.43 0.50 24.46
N SER A 122 -11.31 -0.58 23.68
CA SER A 122 -10.08 -1.36 23.58
C SER A 122 -9.39 -1.17 22.24
N TRP A 123 -8.30 -0.44 22.26
CA TRP A 123 -7.40 -0.27 21.12
C TRP A 123 -7.02 -1.58 20.40
N LYS A 124 -6.79 -2.64 21.17
CA LYS A 124 -6.45 -3.95 20.58
C LYS A 124 -7.64 -4.55 19.84
N LEU A 125 -8.83 -4.49 20.41
CA LEU A 125 -10.06 -5.02 19.82
C LEU A 125 -10.43 -4.22 18.57
N HIS A 126 -10.29 -2.88 18.63
CA HIS A 126 -10.54 -2.02 17.48
C HIS A 126 -9.68 -2.42 16.27
N LYS A 127 -8.36 -2.61 16.45
CA LYS A 127 -7.49 -3.00 15.34
C LYS A 127 -7.77 -4.39 14.78
N GLN A 128 -8.12 -5.34 15.63
CA GLN A 128 -8.56 -6.67 15.17
C GLN A 128 -9.82 -6.58 14.32
N GLN A 129 -10.81 -5.83 14.77
CA GLN A 129 -12.04 -5.59 14.02
C GLN A 129 -11.79 -4.87 12.70
N LEU A 130 -10.92 -3.87 12.70
CA LEU A 130 -10.52 -3.12 11.51
C LEU A 130 -9.95 -4.06 10.44
N ILE A 131 -8.93 -4.85 10.77
CA ILE A 131 -8.29 -5.78 9.83
C ILE A 131 -9.27 -6.86 9.38
N SER A 132 -10.06 -7.41 10.31
CA SER A 132 -11.06 -8.44 10.00
C SER A 132 -12.13 -7.92 9.04
N LYS A 133 -12.69 -6.73 9.28
CA LYS A 133 -13.74 -6.13 8.42
C LYS A 133 -13.19 -5.80 7.02
N LEU A 134 -11.96 -5.27 6.92
CA LEU A 134 -11.36 -4.96 5.64
C LEU A 134 -10.94 -6.21 4.86
N SER A 135 -10.48 -7.26 5.54
CA SER A 135 -10.20 -8.56 4.92
C SER A 135 -11.50 -9.20 4.39
N ALA A 136 -12.57 -9.15 5.20
CA ALA A 136 -13.88 -9.67 4.78
C ALA A 136 -14.45 -8.90 3.58
N LEU A 137 -14.29 -7.57 3.55
CA LEU A 137 -14.68 -6.75 2.39
C LEU A 137 -13.95 -7.18 1.11
N ALA A 138 -12.62 -7.39 1.20
CA ALA A 138 -11.83 -7.83 0.05
C ALA A 138 -12.30 -9.19 -0.46
N GLU A 139 -12.49 -10.16 0.44
CA GLU A 139 -12.88 -11.53 0.11
C GLU A 139 -14.33 -11.59 -0.44
N GLU A 140 -15.29 -10.94 0.23
CA GLU A 140 -16.71 -10.93 -0.15
C GLU A 140 -16.92 -10.37 -1.55
N LEU A 141 -16.22 -9.29 -1.90
CA LEU A 141 -16.42 -8.59 -3.17
C LEU A 141 -15.35 -8.93 -4.21
N ASN A 142 -14.44 -9.83 -3.90
CA ASN A 142 -13.35 -10.26 -4.78
C ASN A 142 -12.56 -9.08 -5.37
N ILE A 143 -12.27 -8.09 -4.52
CA ILE A 143 -11.47 -6.90 -4.83
C ILE A 143 -10.11 -6.95 -4.13
N VAL A 144 -9.21 -6.03 -4.48
CA VAL A 144 -7.99 -5.78 -3.72
C VAL A 144 -8.24 -4.64 -2.73
N VAL A 145 -7.82 -4.81 -1.48
CA VAL A 145 -7.77 -3.72 -0.50
C VAL A 145 -6.31 -3.49 -0.11
N ILE A 146 -5.85 -2.24 -0.17
CA ILE A 146 -4.47 -1.86 0.18
C ILE A 146 -4.54 -0.73 1.21
N GLY A 147 -3.97 -0.94 2.40
CA GLY A 147 -3.98 0.06 3.46
C GLY A 147 -2.59 0.40 3.98
N SER A 148 -2.28 1.70 4.15
CA SER A 148 -1.05 2.13 4.81
C SER A 148 -1.22 2.18 6.33
N LEU A 149 -0.15 1.82 7.04
CA LEU A 149 -0.13 1.89 8.50
C LEU A 149 1.29 2.02 9.05
N ARG A 150 1.42 2.58 10.26
CA ARG A 150 2.71 2.61 10.96
C ARG A 150 3.00 1.28 11.61
N VAL A 151 4.17 0.74 11.30
CA VAL A 151 4.68 -0.53 11.83
C VAL A 151 6.07 -0.27 12.42
N ASN A 152 6.34 -0.75 13.61
CA ASN A 152 7.67 -0.63 14.20
C ASN A 152 8.65 -1.64 13.55
N ARG A 153 9.97 -1.48 13.87
CA ARG A 153 11.05 -2.34 13.32
C ARG A 153 10.89 -3.84 13.63
N ASN A 154 10.09 -4.19 14.64
CA ASN A 154 9.77 -5.58 14.96
C ASN A 154 8.53 -6.06 14.19
N LEU A 155 8.13 -5.37 13.14
CA LEU A 155 6.94 -5.62 12.33
C LEU A 155 5.65 -5.62 13.16
N ARG A 156 5.62 -4.83 14.24
CA ARG A 156 4.43 -4.69 15.09
C ARG A 156 3.75 -3.37 14.78
N ILE A 157 2.46 -3.41 14.54
CA ILE A 157 1.64 -2.21 14.52
C ILE A 157 1.71 -1.60 15.93
N ASP A 158 1.92 -0.28 16.02
CA ASP A 158 1.95 0.39 17.32
C ASP A 158 0.70 0.04 18.14
N GLY A 159 0.94 -0.53 19.34
CA GLY A 159 -0.13 -1.04 20.22
C GLY A 159 -0.60 -2.48 19.95
N TYR A 160 -0.09 -3.18 18.93
CA TYR A 160 -0.52 -4.54 18.60
C TYR A 160 0.55 -5.56 18.96
N ARG A 161 0.27 -6.45 19.90
CA ARG A 161 1.27 -7.43 20.37
C ARG A 161 1.32 -8.74 19.56
N ASN A 162 0.25 -9.10 18.86
CA ASN A 162 0.16 -10.35 18.10
C ASN A 162 -0.25 -10.04 16.65
N MET A 163 0.68 -10.20 15.71
CA MET A 163 0.46 -9.95 14.28
C MET A 163 0.07 -11.22 13.51
N THR A 164 -0.39 -12.26 14.20
CA THR A 164 -0.81 -13.53 13.59
C THR A 164 -1.94 -13.37 12.57
N ASP A 165 -2.65 -12.24 12.63
CA ASP A 165 -3.78 -11.96 11.72
C ASP A 165 -3.38 -11.20 10.45
N LEU A 166 -2.09 -10.77 10.33
CA LEU A 166 -1.59 -10.11 9.13
C LEU A 166 -1.17 -11.14 8.11
N LYS A 167 -1.96 -11.26 7.05
CA LYS A 167 -1.70 -12.25 6.00
C LYS A 167 -0.66 -11.76 5.00
N ASP A 168 -0.82 -10.53 4.51
CA ASP A 168 0.01 -9.96 3.45
C ASP A 168 0.52 -8.56 3.86
N LEU A 169 1.83 -8.43 4.14
CA LEU A 169 2.47 -7.18 4.59
C LEU A 169 3.62 -6.80 3.65
N ILE A 170 3.55 -5.61 3.08
CA ILE A 170 4.65 -4.95 2.38
C ILE A 170 5.31 -4.00 3.38
N TYR A 171 6.52 -4.31 3.83
CA TYR A 171 7.27 -3.51 4.79
C TYR A 171 8.37 -2.71 4.11
N ILE A 172 8.41 -1.41 4.39
CA ILE A 172 9.35 -0.47 3.78
C ILE A 172 10.26 0.09 4.85
N GLU A 173 11.57 -0.08 4.68
CA GLU A 173 12.60 0.45 5.57
C GLU A 173 13.66 1.21 4.80
N SER A 174 14.01 2.41 5.27
CA SER A 174 15.11 3.18 4.70
C SER A 174 16.46 2.66 5.19
N SER A 175 17.47 2.68 4.32
CA SER A 175 18.82 2.41 4.71
C SER A 175 19.31 3.44 5.75
N PRO A 176 19.92 3.03 6.87
CA PRO A 176 20.48 3.98 7.85
C PRO A 176 21.59 4.88 7.29
N ARG A 177 22.27 4.41 6.23
CA ARG A 177 23.39 5.12 5.60
C ARG A 177 22.98 5.99 4.43
N ASP A 178 21.89 5.64 3.77
CA ASP A 178 21.40 6.34 2.60
C ASP A 178 19.86 6.29 2.58
N ARG A 179 19.23 7.41 2.98
CA ARG A 179 17.78 7.51 3.05
C ARG A 179 17.08 7.47 1.69
N THR A 180 17.84 7.59 0.60
CA THR A 180 17.32 7.44 -0.76
C THR A 180 17.24 5.99 -1.21
N ARG A 181 17.77 5.06 -0.42
CA ARG A 181 17.68 3.63 -0.68
C ARG A 181 16.73 2.97 0.31
N LEU A 182 15.73 2.32 -0.24
CA LEU A 182 14.74 1.59 0.53
C LEU A 182 14.89 0.09 0.32
N LYS A 183 14.71 -0.65 1.39
CA LYS A 183 14.45 -2.08 1.36
C LYS A 183 12.95 -2.27 1.47
N VAL A 184 12.37 -2.98 0.52
CA VAL A 184 10.96 -3.35 0.51
C VAL A 184 10.89 -4.87 0.67
N GLU A 185 10.21 -5.32 1.69
CA GLU A 185 10.04 -6.72 2.03
C GLU A 185 8.57 -7.10 1.97
N TYR A 186 8.26 -8.20 1.29
CA TYR A 186 6.90 -8.74 1.26
C TYR A 186 6.83 -9.98 2.16
N TYR A 187 5.93 -9.94 3.11
CA TYR A 187 5.67 -11.00 4.07
C TYR A 187 4.31 -11.63 3.81
N VAL A 188 4.27 -12.97 3.75
CA VAL A 188 3.05 -13.75 3.72
C VAL A 188 2.94 -14.51 5.03
N ASN A 189 1.85 -14.34 5.77
CA ASN A 189 1.66 -14.91 7.10
C ASN A 189 2.89 -14.71 8.01
N MET A 190 3.42 -13.48 8.03
CA MET A 190 4.62 -13.08 8.78
C MET A 190 5.90 -13.84 8.41
N THR A 191 5.93 -14.51 7.29
CA THR A 191 7.13 -15.13 6.73
C THR A 191 7.59 -14.31 5.52
N LEU A 192 8.88 -13.92 5.51
CA LEU A 192 9.44 -13.20 4.36
C LEU A 192 9.31 -14.05 3.10
N PHE A 193 8.56 -13.54 2.13
CA PHE A 193 8.36 -14.17 0.83
C PHE A 193 9.36 -13.67 -0.21
N SER A 194 9.51 -12.35 -0.31
CA SER A 194 10.39 -11.70 -1.28
C SER A 194 10.89 -10.35 -0.77
N GLU A 195 11.95 -9.82 -1.37
CA GLU A 195 12.51 -8.50 -1.07
C GLU A 195 12.98 -7.79 -2.32
N ALA A 196 12.94 -6.45 -2.32
CA ALA A 196 13.49 -5.59 -3.36
C ALA A 196 14.30 -4.45 -2.74
N LEU A 197 15.36 -4.02 -3.44
CA LEU A 197 16.07 -2.78 -3.15
C LEU A 197 15.66 -1.74 -4.17
N ILE A 198 15.20 -0.61 -3.72
CA ILE A 198 14.77 0.48 -4.58
C ILE A 198 15.49 1.77 -4.21
N LYS A 199 15.65 2.64 -5.19
CA LYS A 199 16.18 3.99 -5.00
C LYS A 199 15.05 4.99 -5.16
N ILE A 200 15.05 6.02 -4.30
CA ILE A 200 14.15 7.15 -4.43
C ILE A 200 14.90 8.26 -5.16
N GLU A 201 14.28 8.79 -6.18
CA GLU A 201 14.71 10.02 -6.82
C GLU A 201 13.71 11.12 -6.51
N PHE A 202 14.20 12.25 -6.03
CA PHE A 202 13.41 13.46 -5.88
C PHE A 202 13.45 14.21 -7.21
N LYS A 203 12.30 14.31 -7.87
CA LYS A 203 12.17 15.21 -9.03
C LYS A 203 11.87 16.60 -8.51
N ALA A 204 12.81 17.52 -8.74
CA ALA A 204 12.58 18.91 -8.41
C ALA A 204 11.38 19.45 -9.22
N ASN A 205 10.42 19.98 -8.51
CA ASN A 205 9.34 20.73 -9.13
C ASN A 205 9.76 22.18 -9.24
N TYR A 206 9.91 22.70 -10.45
CA TYR A 206 10.35 24.06 -10.69
C TYR A 206 9.34 25.12 -10.22
N ASP A 207 8.08 24.74 -10.00
CA ASP A 207 6.98 25.63 -9.63
C ASP A 207 6.58 25.50 -8.13
N SER A 208 7.16 24.56 -7.39
CA SER A 208 6.90 24.40 -5.96
C SER A 208 8.17 24.08 -5.17
N ILE A 209 8.17 24.43 -3.88
CA ILE A 209 9.31 24.14 -2.95
C ILE A 209 9.37 22.64 -2.59
N GLU A 210 8.33 21.88 -2.94
CA GLU A 210 8.24 20.46 -2.65
C GLU A 210 8.78 19.62 -3.81
N SER A 211 9.62 18.63 -3.50
CA SER A 211 10.13 17.66 -4.46
C SER A 211 9.21 16.44 -4.51
N ASP A 212 8.80 16.03 -5.71
CA ASP A 212 8.08 14.78 -5.90
C ASP A 212 9.00 13.58 -5.66
N MET A 213 8.50 12.63 -4.91
CA MET A 213 9.19 11.39 -4.65
C MET A 213 8.77 10.33 -5.67
N VAL A 214 9.75 9.78 -6.38
CA VAL A 214 9.53 8.68 -7.31
C VAL A 214 10.25 7.45 -6.80
N PHE A 215 9.51 6.37 -6.59
CA PHE A 215 10.09 5.08 -6.26
C PHE A 215 10.63 4.45 -7.55
N MET A 216 11.95 4.31 -7.61
CA MET A 216 12.63 3.70 -8.74
C MET A 216 13.33 2.43 -8.29
N HIS A 217 13.26 1.39 -9.12
CA HIS A 217 14.11 0.21 -8.93
C HIS A 217 15.58 0.64 -9.04
N ASP A 218 16.42 0.21 -8.08
CA ASP A 218 17.86 0.50 -8.14
C ASP A 218 18.51 -0.26 -9.28
N ALA A 219 18.59 0.38 -10.45
CA ALA A 219 19.21 -0.19 -11.64
C ALA A 219 20.75 -0.35 -11.51
N SER A 220 21.37 0.17 -10.45
CA SER A 220 22.81 0.00 -10.18
C SER A 220 23.11 -1.27 -9.35
N GLY A 221 22.07 -1.90 -8.81
CA GLY A 221 22.15 -3.22 -8.19
C GLY A 221 21.74 -4.30 -9.18
N PRO A 222 22.14 -5.57 -8.97
CA PRO A 222 21.58 -6.65 -9.74
C PRO A 222 20.05 -6.64 -9.55
N ASP A 223 19.29 -7.06 -10.59
CA ASP A 223 17.82 -7.16 -10.58
C ASP A 223 17.33 -8.03 -9.42
N TYR A 224 17.14 -7.43 -8.24
CA TYR A 224 16.87 -8.17 -7.01
C TYR A 224 15.41 -8.10 -6.61
N VAL A 225 14.63 -8.96 -7.18
CA VAL A 225 13.47 -9.50 -6.52
C VAL A 225 13.66 -11.02 -6.45
N TYR A 226 13.96 -11.55 -5.27
CA TYR A 226 14.11 -12.98 -5.09
C TYR A 226 12.94 -13.54 -4.30
N PRO A 227 12.08 -14.37 -4.90
CA PRO A 227 11.19 -15.24 -4.16
C PRO A 227 12.03 -16.13 -3.23
N ARG A 228 11.54 -16.36 -2.03
CA ARG A 228 12.22 -17.24 -1.06
C ARG A 228 12.34 -18.65 -1.66
N GLY A 229 13.56 -19.14 -1.80
CA GLY A 229 13.86 -20.47 -2.39
C GLY A 229 14.63 -20.42 -3.70
N CYS A 230 14.71 -19.29 -4.38
CA CYS A 230 15.60 -19.14 -5.51
C CYS A 230 17.04 -18.90 -5.02
N LYS A 231 17.96 -19.78 -5.40
CA LYS A 231 19.39 -19.58 -5.14
C LYS A 231 19.85 -18.36 -5.92
N LYS A 232 20.57 -17.42 -5.24
CA LYS A 232 21.28 -16.33 -5.94
C LYS A 232 22.12 -16.94 -7.07
N PRO A 233 22.03 -16.40 -8.31
CA PRO A 233 22.94 -16.82 -9.35
C PRO A 233 24.37 -16.56 -8.86
N ASN A 234 25.21 -17.57 -8.92
CA ASN A 234 26.63 -17.43 -8.59
C ASN A 234 27.22 -16.35 -9.51
N LYS A 235 27.82 -15.31 -8.92
CA LYS A 235 28.64 -14.37 -9.67
C LYS A 235 29.80 -15.17 -10.28
N GLN A 236 29.80 -15.30 -11.60
CA GLN A 236 31.01 -15.62 -12.35
C GLN A 236 31.88 -14.37 -12.47
#